data_fb2a04f78cfedeb59826e15310e474ff
#
_entry.id   fb2a04f78cfedeb59826e15310e474ff
#
_cell.length_a   1.000
_cell.length_b   1.000
_cell.length_c   1.000
_cell.angle_alpha   90.00
_cell.angle_beta   90.00
_cell.angle_gamma   90.00
#
_symmetry.space_group_name_H-M   'P 1'
#
loop_
_entity.id
_entity.type
_entity.pdbx_description
1 polymer ?
#
loop_
_entity_poly.entity_id
_entity_poly.type
_entity_poly.pdbx_seq_one_letter_code
_entity_poly.pdbx_strand_id
1 'polypeptide(L)'
;EMNRTFCDGYRVITSYRNTKNFGTNWLTSGYGLWFMHEAQWLNRARMLLHTSCAVSGTGFFFSREILEELGGWKFFLLTEDIEFTIYQMLKGERIGYCKDAVFYDEQPDKFIPSWNQRARWVKGYQQVFRAYGGQIAKAIFKKRNFSCFDMTMSIWPAFFLTAFSLVTDAVLIIA
;
A
#
# COMPACT_ATOMS: atom_id res chain seq x y z
N GLU A 1 5.92 20.61 4.74
CA GLU A 1 4.52 20.25 4.37
C GLU A 1 4.05 19.04 5.16
N MET A 2 4.80 17.93 5.20
CA MET A 2 4.44 16.77 6.04
C MET A 2 4.29 17.09 7.52
N ASN A 3 5.09 18.04 8.05
CA ASN A 3 4.95 18.52 9.43
C ASN A 3 3.59 19.19 9.72
N ARG A 4 2.95 19.81 8.72
CA ARG A 4 1.59 20.34 8.86
C ARG A 4 0.59 19.20 9.09
N THR A 5 0.65 18.16 8.25
CA THR A 5 -0.19 16.95 8.39
C THR A 5 0.07 16.25 9.73
N PHE A 6 1.29 16.30 10.23
CA PHE A 6 1.62 15.83 11.58
C PHE A 6 0.89 16.63 12.66
N CYS A 7 0.88 17.96 12.54
CA CYS A 7 0.15 18.85 13.46
C CYS A 7 -1.38 18.61 13.41
N ASP A 8 -1.91 18.09 12.30
CA ASP A 8 -3.30 17.67 12.18
C ASP A 8 -3.61 16.34 12.90
N GLY A 9 -2.62 15.76 13.60
CA GLY A 9 -2.77 14.59 14.46
C GLY A 9 -2.41 13.24 13.82
N TYR A 10 -1.78 13.22 12.65
CA TYR A 10 -1.31 11.97 12.02
C TYR A 10 0.12 11.66 12.43
N ARG A 11 0.34 10.56 13.15
CA ARG A 11 1.67 10.12 13.58
C ARG A 11 2.47 9.39 12.50
N VAL A 12 1.78 8.89 11.46
CA VAL A 12 2.37 8.26 10.27
C VAL A 12 1.79 8.96 9.04
N ILE A 13 2.62 9.38 8.11
CA ILE A 13 2.21 10.16 6.96
C ILE A 13 2.97 9.67 5.73
N THR A 14 2.26 9.36 4.66
CA THR A 14 2.84 9.10 3.35
C THR A 14 2.74 10.34 2.45
N SER A 15 3.60 10.43 1.45
CA SER A 15 3.66 11.54 0.51
C SER A 15 3.30 11.12 -0.91
N TYR A 16 3.26 12.07 -1.84
CA TYR A 16 3.00 11.79 -3.24
C TYR A 16 4.28 11.28 -3.92
N ARG A 17 4.28 9.99 -4.26
CA ARG A 17 5.33 9.40 -5.09
C ARG A 17 5.08 9.70 -6.55
N ASN A 18 6.07 10.26 -7.23
CA ASN A 18 6.04 10.55 -8.65
C ASN A 18 7.25 9.91 -9.34
N THR A 19 7.20 9.77 -10.67
CA THR A 19 8.24 9.13 -11.46
C THR A 19 9.14 10.18 -12.08
N LYS A 20 10.46 10.14 -11.76
CA LYS A 20 11.46 11.07 -12.26
C LYS A 20 11.64 10.96 -13.79
N ASN A 21 11.70 9.74 -14.29
CA ASN A 21 11.90 9.41 -15.71
C ASN A 21 10.58 9.10 -16.44
N PHE A 22 9.49 9.79 -16.08
CA PHE A 22 8.21 9.70 -16.79
C PHE A 22 8.40 10.08 -18.28
N GLY A 23 7.82 9.30 -19.18
CA GLY A 23 7.89 9.56 -20.62
C GLY A 23 9.15 9.04 -21.32
N THR A 24 10.12 8.44 -20.62
CA THR A 24 11.28 7.83 -21.27
C THR A 24 10.87 6.69 -22.20
N ASN A 25 9.93 5.86 -21.75
CA ASN A 25 9.29 4.84 -22.57
C ASN A 25 7.93 4.42 -21.98
N TRP A 26 7.24 3.50 -22.63
CA TRP A 26 5.92 3.01 -22.17
C TRP A 26 5.94 2.40 -20.76
N LEU A 27 7.05 1.78 -20.37
CA LEU A 27 7.21 1.11 -19.08
C LEU A 27 7.30 2.13 -17.94
N THR A 28 8.16 3.15 -18.07
CA THR A 28 8.31 4.23 -17.08
C THR A 28 7.07 5.10 -17.01
N SER A 29 6.39 5.31 -18.16
CA SER A 29 5.10 6.00 -18.19
C SER A 29 4.02 5.21 -17.47
N GLY A 30 4.00 3.88 -17.62
CA GLY A 30 3.10 2.99 -16.89
C GLY A 30 3.29 3.06 -15.37
N TYR A 31 4.54 3.11 -14.88
CA TYR A 31 4.83 3.34 -13.46
C TYR A 31 4.33 4.70 -12.98
N GLY A 32 4.58 5.75 -13.75
CA GLY A 32 4.12 7.10 -13.39
C GLY A 32 2.61 7.21 -13.30
N LEU A 33 1.88 6.61 -14.23
CA LEU A 33 0.41 6.54 -14.19
C LEU A 33 -0.08 5.73 -12.98
N TRP A 34 0.59 4.64 -12.65
CA TRP A 34 0.28 3.83 -11.48
C TRP A 34 0.44 4.63 -10.18
N PHE A 35 1.58 5.29 -9.97
CA PHE A 35 1.81 6.09 -8.76
C PHE A 35 0.90 7.32 -8.69
N MET A 36 0.59 7.94 -9.83
CA MET A 36 -0.41 9.01 -9.88
C MET A 36 -1.79 8.49 -9.46
N HIS A 37 -2.20 7.32 -9.96
CA HIS A 37 -3.45 6.69 -9.54
C HIS A 37 -3.47 6.41 -8.04
N GLU A 38 -2.41 5.80 -7.50
CA GLU A 38 -2.29 5.52 -6.07
C GLU A 38 -2.39 6.80 -5.22
N ALA A 39 -1.68 7.85 -5.61
CA ALA A 39 -1.65 9.12 -4.87
C ALA A 39 -2.98 9.87 -4.96
N GLN A 40 -3.49 10.10 -6.18
CA GLN A 40 -4.62 11.01 -6.42
C GLN A 40 -5.99 10.34 -6.20
N TRP A 41 -6.12 9.06 -6.53
CA TRP A 41 -7.42 8.38 -6.40
C TRP A 41 -7.52 7.46 -5.19
N LEU A 42 -6.44 6.82 -4.76
CA LEU A 42 -6.50 5.97 -3.58
C LEU A 42 -6.17 6.74 -2.30
N ASN A 43 -4.94 7.23 -2.13
CA ASN A 43 -4.53 7.86 -0.86
C ASN A 43 -5.29 9.17 -0.58
N ARG A 44 -5.55 9.98 -1.61
CA ARG A 44 -6.36 11.19 -1.44
C ARG A 44 -7.80 10.87 -1.04
N ALA A 45 -8.43 9.86 -1.67
CA ALA A 45 -9.77 9.43 -1.30
C ALA A 45 -9.81 8.88 0.13
N ARG A 46 -8.83 8.06 0.52
CA ARG A 46 -8.68 7.54 1.88
C ARG A 46 -8.58 8.65 2.91
N MET A 47 -7.78 9.67 2.61
CA MET A 47 -7.63 10.84 3.48
C MET A 47 -8.97 11.55 3.68
N LEU A 48 -9.75 11.79 2.61
CA LEU A 48 -11.06 12.42 2.65
C LEU A 48 -12.11 11.57 3.37
N LEU A 49 -12.07 10.25 3.19
CA LEU A 49 -12.98 9.30 3.83
C LEU A 49 -12.56 8.95 5.26
N HIS A 50 -11.51 9.57 5.77
CA HIS A 50 -10.95 9.28 7.09
C HIS A 50 -10.58 7.80 7.31
N THR A 51 -10.19 7.09 6.25
CA THR A 51 -9.60 5.76 6.32
C THR A 51 -8.07 5.84 6.33
N SER A 52 -7.36 4.70 6.46
CA SER A 52 -5.90 4.69 6.49
C SER A 52 -5.32 4.65 5.08
N CYS A 53 -4.35 5.53 4.80
CA CYS A 53 -3.57 5.49 3.57
C CYS A 53 -2.54 4.36 3.59
N ALA A 54 -1.97 4.02 2.42
CA ALA A 54 -0.86 3.09 2.29
C ALA A 54 0.47 3.85 2.20
N VAL A 55 1.50 3.37 2.87
CA VAL A 55 2.87 3.77 2.60
C VAL A 55 3.34 3.06 1.33
N SER A 56 3.99 3.79 0.43
CA SER A 56 4.47 3.29 -0.86
C SER A 56 5.96 3.54 -1.00
N GLY A 57 6.76 2.57 -0.57
CA GLY A 57 8.21 2.63 -0.62
C GLY A 57 8.81 3.71 0.27
N THR A 58 9.45 4.71 -0.33
CA THR A 58 10.11 5.82 0.36
C THR A 58 9.18 7.05 0.51
N GLY A 59 9.69 8.14 1.05
CA GLY A 59 8.93 9.40 1.13
C GLY A 59 7.79 9.36 2.14
N PHE A 60 7.95 8.62 3.22
CA PHE A 60 7.03 8.66 4.35
C PHE A 60 7.70 9.17 5.63
N PHE A 61 6.89 9.62 6.54
CA PHE A 61 7.26 10.14 7.84
C PHE A 61 6.52 9.35 8.92
N PHE A 62 7.16 9.10 10.02
CA PHE A 62 6.51 8.63 11.25
C PHE A 62 7.13 9.29 12.47
N SER A 63 6.34 9.44 13.51
CA SER A 63 6.77 10.09 14.73
C SER A 63 7.74 9.21 15.52
N ARG A 64 8.54 9.83 16.39
CA ARG A 64 9.47 9.15 17.27
C ARG A 64 8.76 8.16 18.20
N GLU A 65 7.57 8.53 18.67
CA GLU A 65 6.76 7.69 19.57
C GLU A 65 6.41 6.35 18.89
N ILE A 66 6.09 6.36 17.58
CA ILE A 66 5.84 5.13 16.82
C ILE A 66 7.07 4.20 16.86
N LEU A 67 8.28 4.75 16.70
CA LEU A 67 9.51 3.96 16.74
C LEU A 67 9.80 3.42 18.15
N GLU A 68 9.54 4.20 19.19
CA GLU A 68 9.68 3.80 20.58
C GLU A 68 8.65 2.71 20.95
N GLU A 69 7.39 2.85 20.56
CA GLU A 69 6.34 1.84 20.73
C GLU A 69 6.67 0.51 20.01
N LEU A 70 7.41 0.57 18.92
CA LEU A 70 7.87 -0.61 18.19
C LEU A 70 9.11 -1.27 18.82
N GLY A 71 9.82 -0.56 19.70
CA GLY A 71 11.13 -0.99 20.20
C GLY A 71 12.23 -0.98 19.15
N GLY A 72 12.10 -0.13 18.13
CA GLY A 72 12.95 -0.03 16.94
C GLY A 72 12.28 -0.55 15.67
N TRP A 73 12.96 -0.42 14.53
CA TRP A 73 12.44 -0.92 13.26
C TRP A 73 12.50 -2.45 13.20
N LYS A 74 11.37 -3.09 12.90
CA LYS A 74 11.21 -4.56 12.92
C LYS A 74 10.57 -5.15 11.66
N PHE A 75 10.44 -4.37 10.61
CA PHE A 75 9.82 -4.77 9.35
C PHE A 75 10.91 -5.11 8.33
N PHE A 76 11.01 -6.39 7.96
CA PHE A 76 12.11 -6.93 7.14
C PHE A 76 11.61 -7.82 6.00
N LEU A 77 10.30 -7.86 5.73
CA LEU A 77 9.76 -8.55 4.56
C LEU A 77 10.15 -7.82 3.27
N LEU A 78 9.99 -8.46 2.14
CA LEU A 78 10.36 -7.89 0.83
C LEU A 78 9.59 -6.61 0.46
N THR A 79 8.48 -6.36 1.12
CA THR A 79 7.66 -5.15 1.04
C THR A 79 7.45 -4.63 2.46
N GLU A 80 8.51 -4.11 3.05
CA GLU A 80 8.55 -3.60 4.42
C GLU A 80 7.58 -2.43 4.64
N ASP A 81 7.35 -1.65 3.61
CA ASP A 81 6.40 -0.53 3.56
C ASP A 81 4.95 -0.99 3.73
N ILE A 82 4.58 -2.06 3.04
CA ILE A 82 3.26 -2.69 3.15
C ILE A 82 3.13 -3.44 4.48
N GLU A 83 4.18 -4.12 4.92
CA GLU A 83 4.21 -4.75 6.25
C GLU A 83 3.97 -3.72 7.35
N PHE A 84 4.68 -2.60 7.32
CA PHE A 84 4.52 -1.48 8.24
C PHE A 84 3.09 -0.91 8.18
N THR A 85 2.57 -0.68 6.97
CA THR A 85 1.19 -0.19 6.74
C THR A 85 0.16 -1.10 7.42
N ILE A 86 0.22 -2.40 7.14
CA ILE A 86 -0.72 -3.39 7.69
C ILE A 86 -0.60 -3.46 9.22
N TYR A 87 0.63 -3.47 9.74
CA TYR A 87 0.86 -3.51 11.18
C TYR A 87 0.25 -2.30 11.89
N GLN A 88 0.50 -1.09 11.42
CA GLN A 88 -0.04 0.14 12.01
C GLN A 88 -1.57 0.17 11.95
N MET A 89 -2.13 -0.22 10.83
CA MET A 89 -3.56 -0.28 10.63
C MET A 89 -4.25 -1.30 11.57
N LEU A 90 -3.62 -2.45 11.81
CA LEU A 90 -4.11 -3.47 12.76
C LEU A 90 -4.05 -2.98 14.20
N LYS A 91 -3.11 -2.10 14.53
CA LYS A 91 -3.02 -1.39 15.82
C LYS A 91 -4.06 -0.28 15.98
N GLY A 92 -4.73 0.10 14.92
CA GLY A 92 -5.70 1.19 14.90
C GLY A 92 -5.09 2.55 14.59
N GLU A 93 -3.80 2.58 14.23
CA GLU A 93 -3.14 3.80 13.76
C GLU A 93 -3.63 4.14 12.36
N ARG A 94 -3.90 5.42 12.13
CA ARG A 94 -4.34 5.94 10.84
C ARG A 94 -3.21 6.66 10.13
N ILE A 95 -2.85 6.16 8.96
CA ILE A 95 -1.81 6.74 8.11
C ILE A 95 -2.42 7.87 7.31
N GLY A 96 -1.87 9.08 7.45
CA GLY A 96 -2.26 10.26 6.69
C GLY A 96 -1.56 10.34 5.33
N TYR A 97 -2.04 11.22 4.47
CA TYR A 97 -1.46 11.49 3.15
C TYR A 97 -1.24 13.00 2.96
N CYS A 98 -0.01 13.38 2.67
CA CYS A 98 0.37 14.75 2.33
C CYS A 98 0.52 14.91 0.82
N LYS A 99 -0.49 15.47 0.17
CA LYS A 99 -0.53 15.65 -1.30
C LYS A 99 0.53 16.62 -1.83
N ASP A 100 0.94 17.59 -1.01
CA ASP A 100 1.83 18.68 -1.38
C ASP A 100 3.31 18.31 -1.17
N ALA A 101 3.58 17.23 -0.44
CA ALA A 101 4.91 16.64 -0.31
C ALA A 101 5.13 15.63 -1.43
N VAL A 102 5.83 16.06 -2.48
CA VAL A 102 6.10 15.23 -3.66
C VAL A 102 7.57 14.80 -3.65
N PHE A 103 7.83 13.50 -3.83
CA PHE A 103 9.16 13.01 -4.13
C PHE A 103 9.20 12.30 -5.48
N TYR A 104 10.35 12.34 -6.10
CA TYR A 104 10.58 11.79 -7.44
C TYR A 104 11.51 10.59 -7.34
N ASP A 105 11.01 9.44 -7.79
CA ASP A 105 11.70 8.17 -7.80
C ASP A 105 11.98 7.72 -9.24
N GLU A 106 13.13 7.13 -9.48
CA GLU A 106 13.53 6.63 -10.79
C GLU A 106 13.04 5.19 -10.96
N GLN A 107 12.34 4.93 -12.05
CA GLN A 107 11.77 3.63 -12.33
C GLN A 107 12.56 2.86 -13.38
N PRO A 108 12.56 1.51 -13.34
CA PRO A 108 13.22 0.71 -14.35
C PRO A 108 12.70 1.04 -15.76
N ASP A 109 13.62 1.33 -16.67
CA ASP A 109 13.34 1.62 -18.08
C ASP A 109 13.42 0.35 -18.97
N LYS A 110 13.92 -0.78 -18.43
CA LYS A 110 14.06 -2.05 -19.12
C LYS A 110 13.11 -3.10 -18.55
N PHE A 111 12.64 -3.99 -19.43
CA PHE A 111 11.64 -5.00 -19.07
C PHE A 111 12.12 -5.95 -17.97
N ILE A 112 13.33 -6.50 -18.06
CA ILE A 112 13.82 -7.51 -17.11
C ILE A 112 13.96 -6.94 -15.68
N PRO A 113 14.61 -5.78 -15.44
CA PRO A 113 14.61 -5.15 -14.13
C PRO A 113 13.21 -4.86 -13.59
N SER A 114 12.30 -4.38 -14.44
CA SER A 114 10.90 -4.12 -14.06
C SER A 114 10.16 -5.40 -13.66
N TRP A 115 10.35 -6.48 -14.43
CA TRP A 115 9.79 -7.79 -14.10
C TRP A 115 10.25 -8.30 -12.74
N ASN A 116 11.58 -8.26 -12.50
CA ASN A 116 12.17 -8.68 -11.24
C ASN A 116 11.66 -7.87 -10.05
N GLN A 117 11.50 -6.55 -10.22
CA GLN A 117 10.94 -5.67 -9.20
C GLN A 117 9.49 -6.05 -8.86
N ARG A 118 8.64 -6.24 -9.88
CA ARG A 118 7.23 -6.63 -9.69
C ARG A 118 7.10 -8.02 -9.08
N ALA A 119 7.93 -8.98 -9.51
CA ALA A 119 7.97 -10.32 -8.92
C ALA A 119 8.35 -10.26 -7.43
N ARG A 120 9.29 -9.37 -7.05
CA ARG A 120 9.62 -9.12 -5.65
C ARG A 120 8.43 -8.56 -4.87
N TRP A 121 7.67 -7.61 -5.44
CA TRP A 121 6.47 -7.06 -4.79
C TRP A 121 5.41 -8.14 -4.56
N VAL A 122 5.09 -8.93 -5.59
CA VAL A 122 4.12 -10.04 -5.45
C VAL A 122 4.55 -11.02 -4.36
N LYS A 123 5.83 -11.40 -4.32
CA LYS A 123 6.37 -12.28 -3.28
C LYS A 123 6.27 -11.63 -1.89
N GLY A 124 6.57 -10.34 -1.77
CA GLY A 124 6.44 -9.58 -0.53
C GLY A 124 4.99 -9.55 -0.04
N TYR A 125 4.03 -9.27 -0.93
CA TYR A 125 2.60 -9.29 -0.59
C TYR A 125 2.14 -10.66 -0.07
N GLN A 126 2.63 -11.75 -0.67
CA GLN A 126 2.33 -13.10 -0.17
C GLN A 126 2.95 -13.35 1.22
N GLN A 127 4.15 -12.83 1.49
CA GLN A 127 4.76 -12.91 2.82
C GLN A 127 3.92 -12.14 3.86
N VAL A 128 3.49 -10.92 3.54
CA VAL A 128 2.61 -10.12 4.41
C VAL A 128 1.28 -10.86 4.65
N PHE A 129 0.69 -11.45 3.61
CA PHE A 129 -0.55 -12.23 3.77
C PHE A 129 -0.37 -13.43 4.71
N ARG A 130 0.73 -14.17 4.59
CA ARG A 130 1.04 -15.29 5.48
C ARG A 130 1.24 -14.85 6.93
N ALA A 131 1.89 -13.69 7.14
CA ALA A 131 2.20 -13.18 8.47
C ALA A 131 0.97 -12.56 9.17
N TYR A 132 0.13 -11.86 8.43
CA TYR A 132 -0.94 -11.02 8.99
C TYR A 132 -2.35 -11.38 8.54
N GLY A 133 -2.54 -12.29 7.59
CA GLY A 133 -3.84 -12.60 6.97
C GLY A 133 -4.94 -12.98 7.97
N GLY A 134 -4.62 -13.79 8.96
CA GLY A 134 -5.57 -14.15 10.02
C GLY A 134 -5.99 -12.95 10.89
N GLN A 135 -5.06 -12.04 11.17
CA GLN A 135 -5.34 -10.81 11.93
C GLN A 135 -6.18 -9.82 11.09
N ILE A 136 -5.88 -9.71 9.80
CA ILE A 136 -6.65 -8.90 8.84
C ILE A 136 -8.08 -9.43 8.74
N ALA A 137 -8.28 -10.72 8.53
CA ALA A 137 -9.59 -11.33 8.48
C ALA A 137 -10.39 -11.08 9.78
N LYS A 138 -9.76 -11.25 10.94
CA LYS A 138 -10.38 -10.92 12.23
C LYS A 138 -10.76 -9.44 12.34
N ALA A 139 -9.90 -8.53 11.84
CA ALA A 139 -10.19 -7.10 11.86
C ALA A 139 -11.36 -6.74 10.94
N ILE A 140 -11.44 -7.35 9.75
CA ILE A 140 -12.53 -7.12 8.79
C ILE A 140 -13.86 -7.64 9.35
N PHE A 141 -13.93 -8.91 9.71
CA PHE A 141 -15.21 -9.55 10.04
C PHE A 141 -15.68 -9.28 11.47
N LYS A 142 -14.77 -9.25 12.46
CA LYS A 142 -15.15 -9.05 13.87
C LYS A 142 -15.17 -7.59 14.29
N LYS A 143 -14.18 -6.80 13.85
CA LYS A 143 -14.06 -5.38 14.22
C LYS A 143 -14.69 -4.44 13.18
N ARG A 144 -15.13 -4.94 12.03
CA ARG A 144 -15.69 -4.18 10.91
C ARG A 144 -14.75 -3.03 10.46
N ASN A 145 -13.45 -3.30 10.46
CA ASN A 145 -12.45 -2.30 10.11
C ASN A 145 -12.39 -2.15 8.57
N PHE A 146 -13.01 -1.09 8.07
CA PHE A 146 -13.06 -0.80 6.63
C PHE A 146 -11.68 -0.55 6.03
N SER A 147 -10.75 0.09 6.77
CA SER A 147 -9.38 0.30 6.28
C SER A 147 -8.66 -1.01 5.99
N CYS A 148 -8.87 -2.05 6.83
CA CYS A 148 -8.31 -3.38 6.58
C CYS A 148 -8.93 -4.03 5.34
N PHE A 149 -10.23 -3.88 5.11
CA PHE A 149 -10.91 -4.38 3.91
C PHE A 149 -10.39 -3.67 2.65
N ASP A 150 -10.39 -2.34 2.64
CA ASP A 150 -9.92 -1.52 1.51
C ASP A 150 -8.45 -1.83 1.16
N MET A 151 -7.58 -1.95 2.17
CA MET A 151 -6.19 -2.30 1.96
C MET A 151 -6.03 -3.71 1.39
N THR A 152 -6.83 -4.67 1.85
CA THR A 152 -6.86 -6.03 1.32
C THR A 152 -7.24 -6.04 -0.16
N MET A 153 -8.28 -5.28 -0.55
CA MET A 153 -8.68 -5.13 -1.95
C MET A 153 -7.62 -4.42 -2.80
N SER A 154 -6.84 -3.52 -2.23
CA SER A 154 -5.79 -2.79 -2.95
C SER A 154 -4.51 -3.60 -3.17
N ILE A 155 -4.12 -4.44 -2.20
CA ILE A 155 -2.88 -5.21 -2.24
C ILE A 155 -3.06 -6.53 -3.00
N TRP A 156 -4.22 -7.18 -2.86
CA TRP A 156 -4.50 -8.49 -3.48
C TRP A 156 -5.70 -8.51 -4.44
N PRO A 157 -5.95 -7.48 -5.25
CA PRO A 157 -7.12 -7.46 -6.12
C PRO A 157 -7.12 -8.60 -7.12
N ALA A 158 -5.95 -8.90 -7.71
CA ALA A 158 -5.81 -9.98 -8.67
C ALA A 158 -6.15 -11.36 -8.06
N PHE A 159 -5.76 -11.60 -6.81
CA PHE A 159 -6.08 -12.84 -6.10
C PHE A 159 -7.59 -13.03 -5.94
N PHE A 160 -8.30 -11.99 -5.49
CA PHE A 160 -9.76 -12.07 -5.31
C PHE A 160 -10.50 -12.18 -6.65
N LEU A 161 -10.07 -11.44 -7.67
CA LEU A 161 -10.67 -11.52 -9.00
C LEU A 161 -10.47 -12.90 -9.62
N THR A 162 -9.28 -13.48 -9.49
CA THR A 162 -9.00 -14.84 -9.99
C THR A 162 -9.81 -15.89 -9.24
N ALA A 163 -9.88 -15.81 -7.92
CA ALA A 163 -10.69 -16.74 -7.13
C ALA A 163 -12.18 -16.65 -7.49
N PHE A 164 -12.70 -15.42 -7.68
CA PHE A 164 -14.07 -15.20 -8.10
C PHE A 164 -14.34 -15.78 -9.50
N SER A 165 -13.44 -15.54 -10.47
CA SER A 165 -13.54 -16.09 -11.82
C SER A 165 -13.57 -17.62 -11.79
N LEU A 166 -12.65 -18.26 -11.06
CA LEU A 166 -12.63 -19.73 -10.94
C LEU A 166 -13.93 -20.30 -10.35
N VAL A 167 -14.52 -19.62 -9.37
CA VAL A 167 -15.80 -20.05 -8.79
C VAL A 167 -16.94 -19.89 -9.79
N THR A 168 -17.00 -18.76 -10.49
CA THR A 168 -18.04 -18.54 -11.51
C THR A 168 -17.93 -19.52 -12.68
N ASP A 169 -16.71 -19.77 -13.15
CA ASP A 169 -16.46 -20.74 -14.22
C ASP A 169 -16.86 -22.16 -13.80
N ALA A 170 -16.51 -22.57 -12.57
CA ALA A 170 -16.93 -23.87 -12.03
C ALA A 170 -18.46 -24.01 -11.94
N VAL A 171 -19.16 -22.95 -11.50
CA VAL A 171 -20.63 -22.96 -11.45
C VAL A 171 -21.22 -23.06 -12.85
N LEU A 172 -20.70 -22.33 -13.83
CA LEU A 172 -21.17 -22.37 -15.21
C LEU A 172 -20.92 -23.71 -15.92
N ILE A 173 -19.87 -24.42 -15.54
CA ILE A 173 -19.58 -25.77 -16.11
C ILE A 173 -20.53 -26.84 -15.52
N ILE A 174 -20.98 -26.65 -14.27
CA ILE A 174 -21.84 -27.63 -13.57
C ILE A 174 -23.34 -27.36 -13.85
N ALA A 175 -23.71 -26.13 -14.20
CA ALA A 175 -25.08 -25.75 -14.55
C ALA A 175 -25.44 -26.12 -15.99
#